data_54e9acb49c4e1c6b07911646e144a7e2
#
_entry.id   54e9acb49c4e1c6b07911646e144a7e2
#
_cell.length_a   1.000
_cell.length_b   1.000
_cell.length_c   1.000
_cell.angle_alpha   90.00
_cell.angle_beta   90.00
_cell.angle_gamma   90.00
#
_symmetry.space_group_name_H-M   'P 1'
#
loop_
_entity.id
_entity.type
_entity.pdbx_description
1 polymer ?
#
loop_
_entity_poly.entity_id
_entity_poly.type
_entity_poly.pdbx_seq_one_letter_code
_entity_poly.pdbx_strand_id
1 'polypeptide(L)'
;MPPVRFTPIAGAPAGAVSAAGAQAAAASATAAAPTSGYRAEFLSEMKYFEGRFMQLAEAIPADKFTWRPAAGVRSVAEVLLHVAAANQGLPRMAGVQPPSGFSGQGYEASTTDKAKIIAELKKSFAHVQAAASSMKDADADKAMKVFGMDMTGRSFSFFMARHLGEHLGQLIAYARVNGVVPPWSD
;
A
#
# COMPACT_ATOMS: atom_id res chain seq x y z
N MET A 1 43.76 12.76 -45.52
CA MET A 1 42.55 12.97 -44.74
C MET A 1 42.69 14.28 -43.97
N PRO A 2 41.90 15.32 -44.24
CA PRO A 2 41.96 16.58 -43.51
C PRO A 2 41.16 16.48 -42.21
N PRO A 3 41.46 17.26 -41.16
CA PRO A 3 40.81 17.20 -39.87
C PRO A 3 39.42 17.89 -39.88
N VAL A 4 38.43 17.24 -39.25
CA VAL A 4 37.07 17.75 -39.06
C VAL A 4 37.10 18.82 -37.97
N ARG A 5 36.71 20.05 -38.30
CA ARG A 5 36.52 21.16 -37.36
C ARG A 5 35.12 21.10 -36.79
N PHE A 6 34.97 20.96 -35.45
CA PHE A 6 33.71 21.14 -34.74
C PHE A 6 33.47 22.64 -34.46
N THR A 7 32.39 23.20 -34.99
CA THR A 7 31.90 24.50 -34.63
C THR A 7 30.94 24.38 -33.40
N PRO A 8 31.10 25.20 -32.37
CA PRO A 8 30.15 25.21 -31.26
C PRO A 8 28.83 25.84 -31.66
N ILE A 9 27.71 25.14 -31.37
CA ILE A 9 26.35 25.67 -31.53
C ILE A 9 26.07 26.57 -30.34
N ALA A 10 25.69 27.84 -30.66
CA ALA A 10 25.31 28.87 -29.70
C ALA A 10 24.09 28.42 -28.84
N GLY A 11 24.12 28.79 -27.56
CA GLY A 11 23.11 28.46 -26.55
C GLY A 11 21.72 29.02 -26.87
N ALA A 12 20.74 28.20 -26.66
CA ALA A 12 19.34 28.60 -26.61
C ALA A 12 19.02 29.22 -25.22
N PRO A 13 18.11 30.21 -25.15
CA PRO A 13 17.78 30.86 -23.90
C PRO A 13 17.00 29.95 -22.97
N ALA A 14 17.29 30.05 -21.67
CA ALA A 14 16.58 29.37 -20.61
C ALA A 14 15.09 29.77 -20.61
N GLY A 15 14.25 28.84 -21.02
CA GLY A 15 12.80 28.99 -20.90
C GLY A 15 12.39 28.93 -19.43
N ALA A 16 11.65 29.91 -18.97
CA ALA A 16 11.05 29.98 -17.66
C ALA A 16 10.14 28.76 -17.44
N VAL A 17 10.51 27.88 -16.53
CA VAL A 17 9.63 26.81 -16.03
C VAL A 17 8.50 27.46 -15.25
N SER A 18 7.29 27.36 -15.82
CA SER A 18 6.06 27.87 -15.23
C SER A 18 5.80 27.23 -13.87
N ALA A 19 5.52 28.06 -12.87
CA ALA A 19 5.18 27.68 -11.49
C ALA A 19 3.81 26.97 -11.33
N ALA A 20 3.23 26.46 -12.42
CA ALA A 20 1.93 25.78 -12.41
C ALA A 20 2.01 24.30 -11.93
N GLY A 21 3.21 23.72 -11.82
CA GLY A 21 3.37 22.32 -11.38
C GLY A 21 3.35 22.10 -9.86
N ALA A 22 3.54 23.15 -9.06
CA ALA A 22 3.62 23.02 -7.60
C ALA A 22 2.25 23.12 -6.89
N GLN A 23 1.21 23.56 -7.54
CA GLN A 23 -0.11 23.77 -6.95
C GLN A 23 -1.02 22.53 -7.02
N ALA A 24 -0.72 21.56 -7.89
CA ALA A 24 -1.52 20.33 -8.00
C ALA A 24 -1.28 19.32 -6.85
N ALA A 25 -0.18 19.43 -6.12
CA ALA A 25 0.14 18.54 -5.01
C ALA A 25 -0.44 19.00 -3.65
N ALA A 26 -0.87 20.26 -3.54
CA ALA A 26 -1.39 20.83 -2.29
C ALA A 26 -2.92 20.76 -2.14
N ALA A 27 -3.65 20.38 -3.19
CA ALA A 27 -5.11 20.35 -3.20
C ALA A 27 -5.73 18.99 -2.80
N SER A 28 -4.92 18.05 -2.30
CA SER A 28 -5.41 16.77 -1.77
C SER A 28 -5.66 16.79 -0.26
N ALA A 29 -5.80 17.97 0.33
CA ALA A 29 -6.07 18.14 1.75
C ALA A 29 -7.58 18.11 2.02
N THR A 30 -8.01 17.07 2.73
CA THR A 30 -9.17 17.05 3.62
C THR A 30 -10.57 17.12 2.98
N ALA A 31 -10.88 16.23 2.06
CA ALA A 31 -12.27 15.80 1.97
C ALA A 31 -12.61 15.06 3.26
N ALA A 32 -13.65 15.48 3.99
CA ALA A 32 -14.10 14.77 5.19
C ALA A 32 -14.35 13.29 4.84
N ALA A 33 -13.93 12.39 5.74
CA ALA A 33 -14.11 10.95 5.53
C ALA A 33 -15.61 10.66 5.30
N PRO A 34 -15.95 9.77 4.34
CA PRO A 34 -17.34 9.41 4.09
C PRO A 34 -17.96 8.78 5.35
N THR A 35 -19.19 9.18 5.66
CA THR A 35 -19.92 8.74 6.85
C THR A 35 -21.04 7.72 6.54
N SER A 36 -21.29 7.45 5.25
CA SER A 36 -22.30 6.49 4.79
C SER A 36 -21.94 5.93 3.42
N GLY A 37 -22.63 4.87 3.02
CA GLY A 37 -22.44 4.18 1.75
C GLY A 37 -21.18 3.30 1.73
N TYR A 38 -20.96 2.65 0.58
CA TYR A 38 -19.91 1.61 0.43
C TYR A 38 -18.49 2.10 0.76
N ARG A 39 -18.19 3.39 0.54
CA ARG A 39 -16.87 3.97 0.87
C ARG A 39 -16.67 4.07 2.38
N ALA A 40 -17.70 4.41 3.13
CA ALA A 40 -17.63 4.42 4.59
C ALA A 40 -17.47 3.01 5.14
N GLU A 41 -18.19 2.04 4.58
CA GLU A 41 -18.06 0.62 4.91
C GLU A 41 -16.64 0.11 4.60
N PHE A 42 -16.13 0.38 3.40
CA PHE A 42 -14.77 0.01 3.03
C PHE A 42 -13.71 0.67 3.92
N LEU A 43 -13.88 1.95 4.24
CA LEU A 43 -12.99 2.66 5.17
C LEU A 43 -13.01 2.05 6.58
N SER A 44 -14.20 1.63 7.04
CA SER A 44 -14.36 0.93 8.32
C SER A 44 -13.61 -0.40 8.32
N GLU A 45 -13.72 -1.19 7.24
CA GLU A 45 -12.97 -2.44 7.07
C GLU A 45 -11.45 -2.19 7.06
N MET A 46 -10.97 -1.15 6.37
CA MET A 46 -9.53 -0.82 6.37
C MET A 46 -9.02 -0.48 7.78
N LYS A 47 -9.81 0.24 8.57
CA LYS A 47 -9.48 0.54 9.97
C LYS A 47 -9.50 -0.70 10.86
N TYR A 48 -10.47 -1.59 10.66
CA TYR A 48 -10.53 -2.87 11.36
C TYR A 48 -9.27 -3.70 11.08
N PHE A 49 -8.89 -3.86 9.81
CA PHE A 49 -7.70 -4.60 9.44
C PHE A 49 -6.42 -3.94 9.97
N GLU A 50 -6.30 -2.60 9.88
CA GLU A 50 -5.17 -1.89 10.48
C GLU A 50 -5.02 -2.25 11.96
N GLY A 51 -6.10 -2.13 12.74
CA GLY A 51 -6.08 -2.45 14.16
C GLY A 51 -5.62 -3.89 14.44
N ARG A 52 -6.12 -4.86 13.67
CA ARG A 52 -5.75 -6.27 13.82
C ARG A 52 -4.29 -6.54 13.44
N PHE A 53 -3.84 -6.04 12.30
CA PHE A 53 -2.46 -6.20 11.84
C PHE A 53 -1.46 -5.54 12.80
N MET A 54 -1.75 -4.32 13.26
CA MET A 54 -0.86 -3.59 14.19
C MET A 54 -0.75 -4.32 15.52
N GLN A 55 -1.87 -4.71 16.14
CA GLN A 55 -1.87 -5.46 17.40
C GLN A 55 -1.11 -6.77 17.30
N LEU A 56 -1.30 -7.51 16.21
CA LEU A 56 -0.63 -8.80 16.00
C LEU A 56 0.86 -8.62 15.73
N ALA A 57 1.25 -7.65 14.90
CA ALA A 57 2.65 -7.33 14.63
C ALA A 57 3.39 -6.90 15.90
N GLU A 58 2.73 -6.16 16.78
CA GLU A 58 3.31 -5.78 18.07
C GLU A 58 3.40 -6.96 19.06
N ALA A 59 2.44 -7.86 19.07
CA ALA A 59 2.44 -9.03 19.95
C ALA A 59 3.49 -10.07 19.56
N ILE A 60 3.81 -10.24 18.27
CA ILE A 60 4.81 -11.19 17.79
C ILE A 60 6.22 -10.71 18.21
N PRO A 61 7.02 -11.54 18.93
CA PRO A 61 8.40 -11.18 19.30
C PRO A 61 9.30 -10.91 18.08
N ALA A 62 10.26 -10.01 18.22
CA ALA A 62 11.14 -9.60 17.12
C ALA A 62 11.95 -10.75 16.52
N ASP A 63 12.38 -11.71 17.32
CA ASP A 63 13.10 -12.92 16.88
C ASP A 63 12.25 -13.84 16.00
N LYS A 64 10.92 -13.69 16.02
CA LYS A 64 9.99 -14.45 15.19
C LYS A 64 9.71 -13.81 13.83
N PHE A 65 10.19 -12.61 13.56
CA PHE A 65 9.94 -11.96 12.27
C PHE A 65 10.57 -12.68 11.08
N THR A 66 11.66 -13.40 11.29
CA THR A 66 12.29 -14.26 10.25
C THR A 66 11.71 -15.66 10.17
N TRP A 67 10.85 -16.05 11.13
CA TRP A 67 10.25 -17.38 11.15
C TRP A 67 9.29 -17.57 9.97
N ARG A 68 9.34 -18.77 9.38
CA ARG A 68 8.46 -19.24 8.31
C ARG A 68 8.10 -20.70 8.51
N PRO A 69 6.91 -21.17 8.10
CA PRO A 69 6.48 -22.55 8.34
C PRO A 69 7.25 -23.57 7.50
N ALA A 70 7.76 -23.17 6.33
CA ALA A 70 8.53 -24.03 5.43
C ALA A 70 9.40 -23.20 4.47
N ALA A 71 10.37 -23.83 3.84
CA ALA A 71 11.13 -23.23 2.75
C ALA A 71 10.20 -22.79 1.60
N GLY A 72 10.44 -21.61 1.03
CA GLY A 72 9.62 -21.04 -0.06
C GLY A 72 8.32 -20.40 0.40
N VAL A 73 7.96 -20.46 1.68
CA VAL A 73 6.80 -19.76 2.25
C VAL A 73 7.25 -18.45 2.87
N ARG A 74 6.46 -17.38 2.74
CA ARG A 74 6.77 -16.08 3.35
C ARG A 74 6.97 -16.19 4.86
N SER A 75 7.97 -15.50 5.38
CA SER A 75 8.15 -15.28 6.82
C SER A 75 7.12 -14.29 7.36
N VAL A 76 7.04 -14.14 8.69
CA VAL A 76 6.22 -13.11 9.36
C VAL A 76 6.53 -11.73 8.77
N ALA A 77 7.81 -11.35 8.67
CA ALA A 77 8.24 -10.08 8.09
C ALA A 77 7.76 -9.90 6.65
N GLU A 78 7.97 -10.92 5.82
CA GLU A 78 7.58 -10.89 4.41
C GLU A 78 6.06 -10.81 4.21
N VAL A 79 5.26 -11.45 5.06
CA VAL A 79 3.80 -11.31 5.01
C VAL A 79 3.36 -9.88 5.36
N LEU A 80 3.91 -9.30 6.42
CA LEU A 80 3.60 -7.92 6.83
C LEU A 80 4.00 -6.91 5.75
N LEU A 81 5.19 -7.08 5.16
CA LEU A 81 5.66 -6.22 4.08
C LEU A 81 4.87 -6.45 2.78
N HIS A 82 4.41 -7.68 2.50
CA HIS A 82 3.51 -7.96 1.38
C HIS A 82 2.19 -7.20 1.52
N VAL A 83 1.59 -7.20 2.70
CA VAL A 83 0.40 -6.40 3.01
C VAL A 83 0.69 -4.91 2.82
N ALA A 84 1.81 -4.42 3.34
CA ALA A 84 2.20 -3.02 3.17
C ALA A 84 2.42 -2.65 1.69
N ALA A 85 3.06 -3.52 0.90
CA ALA A 85 3.24 -3.32 -0.53
C ALA A 85 1.90 -3.30 -1.29
N ALA A 86 0.98 -4.19 -0.96
CA ALA A 86 -0.34 -4.25 -1.56
C ALA A 86 -1.15 -2.97 -1.26
N ASN A 87 -1.16 -2.53 0.00
CA ASN A 87 -1.84 -1.30 0.41
C ASN A 87 -1.29 -0.05 -0.29
N GLN A 88 0.01 0.00 -0.58
CA GLN A 88 0.63 1.12 -1.30
C GLN A 88 0.45 1.03 -2.82
N GLY A 89 0.49 -0.18 -3.38
CA GLY A 89 0.55 -0.38 -4.82
C GLY A 89 -0.81 -0.59 -5.49
N LEU A 90 -1.75 -1.31 -4.86
CA LEU A 90 -3.03 -1.67 -5.47
C LEU A 90 -3.97 -0.47 -5.72
N PRO A 91 -4.01 0.58 -4.89
CA PRO A 91 -4.87 1.73 -5.15
C PRO A 91 -4.64 2.41 -6.50
N ARG A 92 -3.48 2.21 -7.13
CA ARG A 92 -3.21 2.68 -8.50
C ARG A 92 -4.23 2.14 -9.53
N MET A 93 -4.79 0.96 -9.29
CA MET A 93 -5.81 0.38 -10.17
C MET A 93 -7.11 1.20 -10.15
N ALA A 94 -7.35 1.92 -9.05
CA ALA A 94 -8.44 2.88 -8.91
C ALA A 94 -8.00 4.34 -9.20
N GLY A 95 -6.81 4.54 -9.80
CA GLY A 95 -6.31 5.87 -10.18
C GLY A 95 -5.55 6.62 -9.10
N VAL A 96 -5.31 6.03 -7.92
CA VAL A 96 -4.56 6.65 -6.83
C VAL A 96 -3.07 6.30 -6.94
N GLN A 97 -2.23 7.30 -7.12
CA GLN A 97 -0.79 7.06 -7.28
C GLN A 97 -0.17 6.50 -6.00
N PRO A 98 0.76 5.53 -6.11
CA PRO A 98 1.56 5.09 -4.98
C PRO A 98 2.34 6.24 -4.33
N PRO A 99 2.73 6.12 -3.06
CA PRO A 99 3.59 7.12 -2.42
C PRO A 99 4.89 7.34 -3.19
N SER A 100 5.42 8.57 -3.16
CA SER A 100 6.70 8.89 -3.81
C SER A 100 7.81 7.98 -3.30
N GLY A 101 8.62 7.43 -4.23
CA GLY A 101 9.71 6.52 -3.93
C GLY A 101 9.28 5.07 -3.63
N PHE A 102 7.99 4.75 -3.66
CA PHE A 102 7.55 3.36 -3.51
C PHE A 102 7.91 2.52 -4.75
N SER A 103 8.53 1.37 -4.49
CA SER A 103 8.74 0.30 -5.47
C SER A 103 8.32 -1.02 -4.86
N GLY A 104 7.45 -1.76 -5.56
CA GLY A 104 7.06 -3.11 -5.13
C GLY A 104 8.18 -4.15 -5.31
N GLN A 105 9.17 -3.87 -6.17
CA GLN A 105 10.26 -4.79 -6.42
C GLN A 105 11.17 -4.93 -5.18
N GLY A 106 11.32 -6.13 -4.67
CA GLY A 106 12.17 -6.42 -3.51
C GLY A 106 11.61 -5.91 -2.17
N TYR A 107 10.42 -5.28 -2.15
CA TYR A 107 9.89 -4.66 -0.95
C TYR A 107 9.65 -5.65 0.19
N GLU A 108 9.17 -6.86 -0.12
CA GLU A 108 8.90 -7.90 0.89
C GLU A 108 10.17 -8.38 1.62
N ALA A 109 11.33 -8.27 0.97
CA ALA A 109 12.63 -8.67 1.54
C ALA A 109 13.47 -7.47 2.02
N SER A 110 12.91 -6.26 2.06
CA SER A 110 13.67 -5.03 2.32
C SER A 110 14.22 -4.92 3.74
N THR A 111 13.57 -5.56 4.70
CA THR A 111 13.99 -5.56 6.11
C THR A 111 13.33 -6.69 6.92
N THR A 112 13.98 -7.11 7.99
CA THR A 112 13.41 -7.98 9.03
C THR A 112 13.27 -7.26 10.37
N ASP A 113 13.60 -5.98 10.43
CA ASP A 113 13.50 -5.14 11.62
C ASP A 113 12.03 -4.87 11.95
N LYS A 114 11.60 -5.35 13.12
CA LYS A 114 10.23 -5.22 13.60
C LYS A 114 9.72 -3.78 13.60
N ALA A 115 10.51 -2.84 14.10
CA ALA A 115 10.08 -1.44 14.23
C ALA A 115 9.90 -0.79 12.86
N LYS A 116 10.81 -1.06 11.91
CA LYS A 116 10.69 -0.59 10.53
C LYS A 116 9.47 -1.17 9.83
N ILE A 117 9.20 -2.47 10.01
CA ILE A 117 8.04 -3.15 9.41
C ILE A 117 6.74 -2.57 9.96
N ILE A 118 6.63 -2.35 11.27
CA ILE A 118 5.46 -1.70 11.89
C ILE A 118 5.26 -0.28 11.34
N ALA A 119 6.33 0.49 11.17
CA ALA A 119 6.24 1.83 10.59
C ALA A 119 5.77 1.82 9.13
N GLU A 120 6.29 0.90 8.29
CA GLU A 120 5.86 0.73 6.90
C GLU A 120 4.41 0.24 6.81
N LEU A 121 4.00 -0.67 7.68
CA LEU A 121 2.62 -1.16 7.76
C LEU A 121 1.65 -0.01 8.08
N LYS A 122 1.94 0.78 9.12
CA LYS A 122 1.15 1.96 9.51
C LYS A 122 1.02 2.96 8.36
N LYS A 123 2.13 3.29 7.71
CA LYS A 123 2.17 4.17 6.54
C LYS A 123 1.32 3.64 5.39
N SER A 124 1.36 2.33 5.15
CA SER A 124 0.58 1.69 4.08
C SER A 124 -0.92 1.75 4.34
N PHE A 125 -1.36 1.54 5.58
CA PHE A 125 -2.77 1.68 5.95
C PHE A 125 -3.25 3.13 5.85
N ALA A 126 -2.43 4.11 6.24
CA ALA A 126 -2.75 5.52 6.03
C ALA A 126 -2.96 5.84 4.54
N HIS A 127 -2.13 5.27 3.65
CA HIS A 127 -2.27 5.45 2.20
C HIS A 127 -3.57 4.86 1.66
N VAL A 128 -3.91 3.60 1.98
CA VAL A 128 -5.14 2.97 1.47
C VAL A 128 -6.39 3.63 2.02
N GLN A 129 -6.37 4.11 3.27
CA GLN A 129 -7.48 4.87 3.86
C GLN A 129 -7.65 6.24 3.20
N ALA A 130 -6.56 6.93 2.90
CA ALA A 130 -6.60 8.18 2.13
C ALA A 130 -7.15 7.93 0.71
N ALA A 131 -6.73 6.83 0.06
CA ALA A 131 -7.27 6.42 -1.24
C ALA A 131 -8.78 6.16 -1.16
N ALA A 132 -9.24 5.39 -0.18
CA ALA A 132 -10.67 5.12 0.04
C ALA A 132 -11.48 6.42 0.26
N SER A 133 -10.92 7.35 1.02
CA SER A 133 -11.55 8.65 1.29
C SER A 133 -11.63 9.54 0.05
N SER A 134 -10.68 9.43 -0.87
CA SER A 134 -10.64 10.23 -2.12
C SER A 134 -11.54 9.69 -3.24
N MET A 135 -11.98 8.43 -3.16
CA MET A 135 -12.91 7.84 -4.14
C MET A 135 -14.25 8.58 -4.15
N LYS A 136 -14.95 8.54 -5.26
CA LYS A 136 -16.32 9.09 -5.39
C LYS A 136 -17.33 7.95 -5.40
N ASP A 137 -18.54 8.20 -4.92
CA ASP A 137 -19.62 7.20 -4.95
C ASP A 137 -19.93 6.73 -6.38
N ALA A 138 -19.81 7.65 -7.36
CA ALA A 138 -19.97 7.34 -8.79
C ALA A 138 -18.91 6.36 -9.33
N ASP A 139 -17.77 6.16 -8.61
CA ASP A 139 -16.75 5.20 -9.02
C ASP A 139 -17.07 3.76 -8.58
N ALA A 140 -18.10 3.58 -7.74
CA ALA A 140 -18.50 2.27 -7.22
C ALA A 140 -18.78 1.25 -8.34
N ASP A 141 -19.49 1.69 -9.37
CA ASP A 141 -19.94 0.82 -10.46
C ASP A 141 -19.12 1.02 -11.74
N LYS A 142 -18.06 1.84 -11.67
CA LYS A 142 -17.15 2.07 -12.78
C LYS A 142 -16.34 0.82 -13.10
N ALA A 143 -16.41 0.40 -14.34
CA ALA A 143 -15.65 -0.76 -14.84
C ALA A 143 -14.13 -0.49 -14.79
N MET A 144 -13.37 -1.48 -14.37
CA MET A 144 -11.92 -1.46 -14.28
C MET A 144 -11.33 -2.84 -14.53
N LYS A 145 -10.06 -2.92 -14.92
CA LYS A 145 -9.33 -4.18 -15.02
C LYS A 145 -8.28 -4.29 -13.91
N VAL A 146 -8.32 -5.42 -13.19
CA VAL A 146 -7.38 -5.73 -12.12
C VAL A 146 -6.80 -7.11 -12.38
N PHE A 147 -5.51 -7.19 -12.69
CA PHE A 147 -4.82 -8.44 -13.04
C PHE A 147 -5.53 -9.25 -14.15
N GLY A 148 -6.06 -8.55 -15.16
CA GLY A 148 -6.80 -9.16 -16.26
C GLY A 148 -8.26 -9.49 -15.96
N MET A 149 -8.71 -9.39 -14.72
CA MET A 149 -10.11 -9.60 -14.33
C MET A 149 -10.94 -8.33 -14.51
N ASP A 150 -12.16 -8.48 -15.02
CA ASP A 150 -13.14 -7.40 -15.09
C ASP A 150 -13.75 -7.20 -13.70
N MET A 151 -13.66 -5.98 -13.19
CA MET A 151 -14.16 -5.58 -11.88
C MET A 151 -14.91 -4.25 -11.97
N THR A 152 -15.63 -3.91 -10.89
CA THR A 152 -16.09 -2.55 -10.62
C THR A 152 -15.28 -1.98 -9.45
N GLY A 153 -15.38 -0.67 -9.21
CA GLY A 153 -14.76 -0.04 -8.04
C GLY A 153 -15.19 -0.70 -6.74
N ARG A 154 -16.48 -1.08 -6.64
CA ARG A 154 -17.02 -1.81 -5.48
C ARG A 154 -16.40 -3.20 -5.33
N SER A 155 -16.35 -3.99 -6.40
CA SER A 155 -15.74 -5.33 -6.32
C SER A 155 -14.23 -5.27 -6.08
N PHE A 156 -13.55 -4.21 -6.51
CA PHE A 156 -12.16 -3.96 -6.14
C PHE A 156 -11.98 -3.70 -4.63
N SER A 157 -12.92 -2.97 -4.01
CA SER A 157 -12.90 -2.77 -2.54
C SER A 157 -13.05 -4.09 -1.79
N PHE A 158 -13.94 -4.98 -2.24
CA PHE A 158 -14.04 -6.34 -1.69
C PHE A 158 -12.79 -7.18 -1.94
N PHE A 159 -12.17 -7.05 -3.11
CA PHE A 159 -10.89 -7.71 -3.39
C PHE A 159 -9.79 -7.28 -2.42
N MET A 160 -9.68 -5.98 -2.12
CA MET A 160 -8.73 -5.45 -1.13
C MET A 160 -9.00 -6.00 0.28
N ALA A 161 -10.25 -5.99 0.73
CA ALA A 161 -10.62 -6.51 2.05
C ALA A 161 -10.36 -8.02 2.15
N ARG A 162 -10.70 -8.80 1.12
CA ARG A 162 -10.41 -10.24 1.07
C ARG A 162 -8.92 -10.53 1.16
N HIS A 163 -8.10 -9.81 0.40
CA HIS A 163 -6.64 -9.96 0.44
C HIS A 163 -6.07 -9.71 1.85
N LEU A 164 -6.55 -8.68 2.53
CA LEU A 164 -6.17 -8.43 3.93
C LEU A 164 -6.63 -9.56 4.86
N GLY A 165 -7.86 -10.07 4.69
CA GLY A 165 -8.38 -11.18 5.47
C GLY A 165 -7.58 -12.47 5.30
N GLU A 166 -7.17 -12.80 4.07
CA GLU A 166 -6.31 -13.95 3.77
C GLU A 166 -4.97 -13.87 4.52
N HIS A 167 -4.31 -12.70 4.49
CA HIS A 167 -3.02 -12.53 5.15
C HIS A 167 -3.14 -12.33 6.68
N LEU A 168 -4.23 -11.77 7.17
CA LEU A 168 -4.48 -11.73 8.61
C LEU A 168 -4.66 -13.15 9.16
N GLY A 169 -5.45 -14.00 8.50
CA GLY A 169 -5.60 -15.41 8.86
C GLY A 169 -4.27 -16.16 8.85
N GLN A 170 -3.43 -15.92 7.83
CA GLN A 170 -2.09 -16.48 7.75
C GLN A 170 -1.22 -16.07 8.96
N LEU A 171 -1.20 -14.78 9.31
CA LEU A 171 -0.42 -14.28 10.45
C LEU A 171 -0.96 -14.77 11.80
N ILE A 172 -2.28 -14.91 11.95
CA ILE A 172 -2.89 -15.52 13.14
C ILE A 172 -2.38 -16.96 13.33
N ALA A 173 -2.35 -17.75 12.25
CA ALA A 173 -1.81 -19.10 12.28
C ALA A 173 -0.33 -19.09 12.66
N TYR A 174 0.47 -18.19 12.06
CA TYR A 174 1.90 -18.06 12.37
C TYR A 174 2.13 -17.66 13.84
N ALA A 175 1.38 -16.70 14.36
CA ALA A 175 1.46 -16.28 15.75
C ALA A 175 1.17 -17.45 16.70
N ARG A 176 0.07 -18.18 16.50
CA ARG A 176 -0.33 -19.31 17.33
C ARG A 176 0.69 -20.45 17.32
N VAL A 177 1.26 -20.79 16.17
CA VAL A 177 2.34 -21.81 16.06
C VAL A 177 3.59 -21.37 16.83
N ASN A 178 3.85 -20.08 16.94
CA ASN A 178 4.95 -19.52 17.74
C ASN A 178 4.56 -19.19 19.19
N GLY A 179 3.43 -19.69 19.68
CA GLY A 179 3.00 -19.52 21.07
C GLY A 179 2.44 -18.13 21.39
N VAL A 180 2.14 -17.32 20.36
CA VAL A 180 1.55 -15.99 20.54
C VAL A 180 0.04 -16.06 20.32
N VAL A 181 -0.73 -15.75 21.37
CA VAL A 181 -2.18 -15.61 21.30
C VAL A 181 -2.50 -14.21 20.74
N PRO A 182 -3.34 -14.10 19.69
CA PRO A 182 -3.75 -12.79 19.20
C PRO A 182 -4.39 -11.95 20.31
N PRO A 183 -4.04 -10.65 20.47
CA PRO A 183 -4.48 -9.82 21.62
C PRO A 183 -5.99 -9.64 21.78
N TRP A 184 -6.76 -10.03 20.79
CA TRP A 184 -8.24 -9.98 20.78
C TRP A 184 -8.90 -11.35 20.98
N SER A 185 -8.12 -12.40 21.23
CA SER A 185 -8.62 -13.75 21.50
C SER A 185 -8.64 -13.96 23.01
N ASP A 186 -9.81 -14.20 23.55
CA ASP A 186 -10.00 -14.62 24.95
C ASP A 186 -9.59 -16.08 25.15
#